data_03319648510282822f0f16dc97fa412e
#
_entry.id   03319648510282822f0f16dc97fa412e
#
_cell.length_a   1.000
_cell.length_b   1.000
_cell.length_c   1.000
_cell.angle_alpha   90.00
_cell.angle_beta   90.00
_cell.angle_gamma   90.00
#
_symmetry.space_group_name_H-M   'P 1'
#
loop_
_entity.id
_entity.type
_entity.pdbx_description
1 polymer ?
#
loop_
_entity_poly.entity_id
_entity_poly.type
_entity_poly.pdbx_seq_one_letter_code
_entity_poly.pdbx_strand_id
1 'polypeptide(L)'
;MLIHFFLSFIVFLYKTFIYITKHTLIFFIRQFIFTGKIYIFFAMIQIVVYKKELDFMNIGSAIREIRQRRGITIAQICEGTGLSKGFMSQVENNKTSPSISTLETISNFLNVPLPYLLLEQKDRLKVVKKVERKYSVYGKDEQRIEHVAEQGGLRLNLVEIPAGFPKENTPNAHEGEECHLVLRGKLEVQHGEDIAIVEEGDSFSWNACVPHIVRNIGEETALLLISSHAENRKRVY
;
A
#
# COMPACT_ATOMS: atom_id res chain seq x y z
N MET A 1 22.30 34.24 12.02
CA MET A 1 22.71 33.15 12.91
C MET A 1 21.53 32.37 13.48
N LEU A 2 20.46 33.03 13.97
CA LEU A 2 19.25 32.33 14.50
C LEU A 2 18.51 31.48 13.46
N ILE A 3 18.38 31.92 12.23
CA ILE A 3 17.62 31.23 11.16
C ILE A 3 18.29 29.90 10.76
N HIS A 4 19.63 29.86 10.71
CA HIS A 4 20.36 28.63 10.39
C HIS A 4 20.27 27.59 11.52
N PHE A 5 20.26 28.03 12.77
CA PHE A 5 20.06 27.15 13.91
C PHE A 5 18.64 26.54 13.92
N PHE A 6 17.66 27.36 13.51
CA PHE A 6 16.25 26.93 13.42
C PHE A 6 16.01 25.90 12.30
N LEU A 7 16.63 26.09 11.14
CA LEU A 7 16.54 25.13 10.02
C LEU A 7 17.21 23.78 10.37
N SER A 8 18.40 23.81 10.99
CA SER A 8 19.08 22.59 11.43
C SER A 8 18.30 21.85 12.51
N PHE A 9 17.63 22.58 13.41
CA PHE A 9 16.78 22.00 14.42
C PHE A 9 15.50 21.37 13.84
N ILE A 10 14.90 21.98 12.81
CA ILE A 10 13.74 21.42 12.09
C ILE A 10 14.12 20.14 11.34
N VAL A 11 15.28 20.10 10.69
CA VAL A 11 15.78 18.90 9.99
C VAL A 11 16.12 17.78 10.98
N PHE A 12 16.67 18.11 12.14
CA PHE A 12 16.92 17.16 13.22
C PHE A 12 15.61 16.58 13.78
N LEU A 13 14.60 17.42 14.05
CA LEU A 13 13.28 16.99 14.50
C LEU A 13 12.57 16.12 13.42
N TYR A 14 12.76 16.43 12.16
CA TYR A 14 12.20 15.64 11.05
C TYR A 14 12.79 14.23 10.96
N LYS A 15 14.09 14.08 11.18
CA LYS A 15 14.75 12.76 11.21
C LYS A 15 14.40 11.96 12.46
N THR A 16 14.17 12.62 13.60
CA THR A 16 13.78 11.99 14.87
C THR A 16 12.27 11.69 14.93
N PHE A 17 11.43 12.42 14.20
CA PHE A 17 9.97 12.24 14.16
C PHE A 17 9.53 10.88 13.63
N ILE A 18 10.33 10.24 12.78
CA ILE A 18 10.08 8.87 12.28
C ILE A 18 10.22 7.82 13.41
N TYR A 19 10.89 8.16 14.52
CA TYR A 19 11.19 7.23 15.63
C TYR A 19 10.46 7.51 16.94
N ILE A 20 9.66 8.60 17.02
CA ILE A 20 9.03 9.00 18.28
C ILE A 20 7.63 8.38 18.40
N THR A 21 7.42 7.52 19.42
CA THR A 21 6.10 6.98 19.78
C THR A 21 5.15 8.06 20.25
N LYS A 22 3.81 7.83 20.14
CA LYS A 22 2.73 8.77 20.51
C LYS A 22 2.90 9.45 21.89
N HIS A 23 3.52 8.77 22.86
CA HIS A 23 3.71 9.26 24.21
C HIS A 23 4.80 10.34 24.34
N THR A 24 5.85 10.28 23.55
CA THR A 24 6.93 11.27 23.55
C THR A 24 6.48 12.58 22.90
N LEU A 25 5.63 12.50 21.86
CA LEU A 25 5.05 13.68 21.22
C LEU A 25 4.14 14.47 22.20
N ILE A 26 3.32 13.78 22.99
CA ILE A 26 2.44 14.41 24.01
C ILE A 26 3.25 15.10 25.10
N PHE A 27 4.40 14.54 25.50
CA PHE A 27 5.29 15.15 26.48
C PHE A 27 5.89 16.46 25.95
N PHE A 28 6.38 16.49 24.71
CA PHE A 28 6.90 17.71 24.07
C PHE A 28 5.81 18.78 23.86
N ILE A 29 4.60 18.40 23.46
CA ILE A 29 3.47 19.31 23.29
C ILE A 29 3.12 20.00 24.63
N ARG A 30 3.10 19.26 25.73
CA ARG A 30 2.82 19.84 27.06
C ARG A 30 3.85 20.88 27.49
N GLN A 31 5.11 20.72 27.18
CA GLN A 31 6.18 21.64 27.58
C GLN A 31 6.20 22.92 26.72
N PHE A 32 5.66 22.87 25.46
CA PHE A 32 5.60 24.02 24.56
C PHE A 32 4.29 24.84 24.63
N ILE A 33 3.23 24.35 25.31
CA ILE A 33 1.94 25.07 25.47
C ILE A 33 2.11 26.44 26.17
N PHE A 34 3.21 26.67 26.86
CA PHE A 34 3.40 27.86 27.68
C PHE A 34 3.86 29.13 26.92
N THR A 35 4.14 29.09 25.63
CA THR A 35 4.82 30.22 24.93
C THR A 35 4.12 30.78 23.70
N GLY A 36 2.84 30.52 23.43
CA GLY A 36 2.10 31.14 22.30
C GLY A 36 2.66 30.90 20.89
N LYS A 37 3.82 30.24 20.75
CA LYS A 37 4.50 29.96 19.45
C LYS A 37 4.04 28.67 18.79
N ILE A 38 3.15 27.92 19.43
CA ILE A 38 2.65 26.62 18.98
C ILE A 38 1.79 26.72 17.73
N TYR A 39 0.96 27.74 17.62
CA TYR A 39 0.07 27.89 16.47
C TYR A 39 0.86 28.04 15.16
N ILE A 40 1.99 28.78 15.20
CA ILE A 40 2.85 28.96 14.02
C ILE A 40 3.55 27.64 13.66
N PHE A 41 3.99 26.87 14.66
CA PHE A 41 4.65 25.59 14.44
C PHE A 41 3.67 24.51 13.90
N PHE A 42 2.45 24.42 14.45
CA PHE A 42 1.41 23.54 13.93
C PHE A 42 0.94 23.96 12.54
N ALA A 43 0.77 25.27 12.28
CA ALA A 43 0.45 25.77 10.94
C ALA A 43 1.58 25.47 9.94
N MET A 44 2.84 25.61 10.33
CA MET A 44 3.98 25.22 9.46
C MET A 44 4.06 23.72 9.23
N ILE A 45 3.82 22.89 10.24
CA ILE A 45 3.74 21.42 10.06
C ILE A 45 2.56 21.06 9.16
N GLN A 46 1.39 21.65 9.38
CA GLN A 46 0.24 21.43 8.51
C GLN A 46 0.53 21.87 7.07
N ILE A 47 1.18 23.02 6.87
CA ILE A 47 1.57 23.49 5.54
C ILE A 47 2.60 22.55 4.90
N VAL A 48 3.57 22.04 5.65
CA VAL A 48 4.58 21.10 5.14
C VAL A 48 3.96 19.73 4.84
N VAL A 49 3.07 19.23 5.70
CA VAL A 49 2.34 17.98 5.48
C VAL A 49 1.36 18.13 4.31
N TYR A 50 0.63 19.25 4.25
CA TYR A 50 -0.30 19.55 3.16
C TYR A 50 0.43 19.76 1.83
N LYS A 51 1.61 20.40 1.85
CA LYS A 51 2.45 20.54 0.67
C LYS A 51 3.02 19.20 0.21
N LYS A 52 3.32 18.29 1.13
CA LYS A 52 3.76 16.93 0.80
C LYS A 52 2.61 16.06 0.29
N GLU A 53 1.37 16.28 0.74
CA GLU A 53 0.17 15.65 0.17
C GLU A 53 -0.20 16.25 -1.20
N LEU A 54 0.08 17.53 -1.45
CA LEU A 54 -0.09 18.16 -2.76
C LEU A 54 1.00 17.79 -3.77
N ASP A 55 2.22 17.48 -3.31
CA ASP A 55 3.28 16.86 -4.15
C ASP A 55 2.92 15.39 -4.53
N PHE A 56 1.82 14.85 -3.99
CA PHE A 56 1.39 13.46 -4.19
C PHE A 56 0.82 13.19 -5.59
N MET A 57 0.42 14.19 -6.34
CA MET A 57 -0.05 14.00 -7.71
C MET A 57 0.87 14.68 -8.71
N ASN A 58 2.00 14.04 -9.00
CA ASN A 58 2.96 14.49 -10.00
C ASN A 58 2.47 14.18 -11.42
N ILE A 59 1.20 14.57 -11.70
CA ILE A 59 0.49 14.25 -12.94
C ILE A 59 1.24 14.78 -14.15
N GLY A 60 1.80 15.96 -14.06
CA GLY A 60 2.54 16.56 -15.15
C GLY A 60 3.79 15.75 -15.53
N SER A 61 4.52 15.25 -14.55
CA SER A 61 5.65 14.35 -14.80
C SER A 61 5.22 13.03 -15.41
N ALA A 62 4.07 12.47 -14.99
CA ALA A 62 3.50 11.27 -15.58
C ALA A 62 3.12 11.48 -17.05
N ILE A 63 2.46 12.60 -17.36
CA ILE A 63 2.12 12.98 -18.74
C ILE A 63 3.39 13.09 -19.60
N ARG A 64 4.40 13.81 -19.09
CA ARG A 64 5.69 14.00 -19.79
C ARG A 64 6.41 12.69 -20.04
N GLU A 65 6.47 11.81 -19.05
CA GLU A 65 7.10 10.49 -19.17
C GLU A 65 6.42 9.63 -20.24
N ILE A 66 5.08 9.52 -20.23
CA ILE A 66 4.32 8.74 -21.19
C ILE A 66 4.50 9.31 -22.59
N ARG A 67 4.39 10.64 -22.74
CA ARG A 67 4.61 11.33 -24.00
C ARG A 67 6.00 11.02 -24.57
N GLN A 68 7.05 11.15 -23.75
CA GLN A 68 8.43 10.89 -24.18
C GLN A 68 8.66 9.43 -24.56
N ARG A 69 8.14 8.47 -23.77
CA ARG A 69 8.23 7.03 -24.08
C ARG A 69 7.57 6.67 -25.41
N ARG A 70 6.56 7.45 -25.84
CA ARG A 70 5.88 7.27 -27.14
C ARG A 70 6.50 8.10 -28.26
N GLY A 71 7.56 8.83 -28.01
CA GLY A 71 8.23 9.68 -29.01
C GLY A 71 7.39 10.88 -29.44
N ILE A 72 6.34 11.25 -28.68
CA ILE A 72 5.44 12.35 -28.99
C ILE A 72 6.08 13.68 -28.56
N THR A 73 6.10 14.67 -29.46
CA THR A 73 6.57 16.03 -29.15
C THR A 73 5.48 16.88 -28.46
N ILE A 74 5.88 17.96 -27.77
CA ILE A 74 4.91 18.91 -27.23
C ILE A 74 4.06 19.54 -28.35
N ALA A 75 4.62 19.74 -29.54
CA ALA A 75 3.87 20.28 -30.66
C ALA A 75 2.74 19.34 -31.09
N GLN A 76 3.03 18.04 -31.23
CA GLN A 76 2.06 17.02 -31.63
C GLN A 76 0.92 16.86 -30.59
N ILE A 77 1.24 16.82 -29.29
CA ILE A 77 0.17 16.74 -28.28
C ILE A 77 -0.69 18.00 -28.25
N CYS A 78 -0.10 19.19 -28.46
CA CYS A 78 -0.87 20.42 -28.56
C CYS A 78 -1.78 20.44 -29.80
N GLU A 79 -1.28 19.99 -30.95
CA GLU A 79 -2.08 19.89 -32.18
C GLU A 79 -3.25 18.93 -32.01
N GLY A 80 -3.00 17.74 -31.45
CA GLY A 80 -4.04 16.74 -31.26
C GLY A 80 -5.05 17.01 -30.14
N THR A 81 -4.69 17.87 -29.16
CA THR A 81 -5.55 18.19 -28.02
C THR A 81 -6.17 19.59 -28.09
N GLY A 82 -5.70 20.44 -28.99
CA GLY A 82 -6.09 21.85 -29.04
C GLY A 82 -5.50 22.72 -27.91
N LEU A 83 -4.61 22.20 -27.09
CA LEU A 83 -3.99 22.91 -25.96
C LEU A 83 -2.79 23.74 -26.43
N SER A 84 -2.59 24.90 -25.80
CA SER A 84 -1.42 25.73 -26.12
C SER A 84 -0.11 25.11 -25.62
N LYS A 85 1.00 25.36 -26.34
CA LYS A 85 2.34 24.90 -25.92
C LYS A 85 2.74 25.43 -24.54
N GLY A 86 2.39 26.69 -24.23
CA GLY A 86 2.63 27.30 -22.93
C GLY A 86 1.91 26.58 -21.81
N PHE A 87 0.62 26.26 -22.00
CA PHE A 87 -0.18 25.52 -21.04
C PHE A 87 0.37 24.09 -20.83
N MET A 88 0.62 23.34 -21.91
CA MET A 88 1.20 22.00 -21.82
C MET A 88 2.55 21.99 -21.09
N SER A 89 3.42 22.98 -21.37
CA SER A 89 4.69 23.12 -20.65
C SER A 89 4.48 23.37 -19.15
N GLN A 90 3.50 24.19 -18.78
CA GLN A 90 3.18 24.43 -17.36
C GLN A 90 2.63 23.19 -16.69
N VAL A 91 1.75 22.43 -17.36
CA VAL A 91 1.21 21.15 -16.87
C VAL A 91 2.34 20.14 -16.65
N GLU A 92 3.18 19.90 -17.65
CA GLU A 92 4.28 18.93 -17.56
C GLU A 92 5.34 19.27 -16.49
N ASN A 93 5.46 20.54 -16.13
CA ASN A 93 6.35 21.01 -15.06
C ASN A 93 5.62 21.19 -13.72
N ASN A 94 4.38 20.71 -13.59
CA ASN A 94 3.54 20.84 -12.40
C ASN A 94 3.37 22.28 -11.89
N LYS A 95 3.41 23.25 -12.80
CA LYS A 95 3.21 24.67 -12.50
C LYS A 95 1.74 25.10 -12.56
N THR A 96 0.88 24.26 -13.12
CA THR A 96 -0.58 24.43 -13.17
C THR A 96 -1.26 23.06 -13.07
N SER A 97 -2.46 23.06 -12.50
CA SER A 97 -3.31 21.86 -12.39
C SER A 97 -4.34 21.88 -13.52
N PRO A 98 -4.32 20.90 -14.45
CA PRO A 98 -5.34 20.79 -15.47
C PRO A 98 -6.68 20.34 -14.86
N SER A 99 -7.79 20.72 -15.50
CA SER A 99 -9.12 20.19 -15.16
C SER A 99 -9.23 18.69 -15.51
N ILE A 100 -10.20 17.98 -14.93
CA ILE A 100 -10.46 16.57 -15.26
C ILE A 100 -10.73 16.41 -16.75
N SER A 101 -11.53 17.29 -17.37
CA SER A 101 -11.79 17.25 -18.81
C SER A 101 -10.54 17.46 -19.66
N THR A 102 -9.62 18.31 -19.21
CA THR A 102 -8.31 18.49 -19.85
C THR A 102 -7.44 17.21 -19.72
N LEU A 103 -7.46 16.57 -18.54
CA LEU A 103 -6.76 15.31 -18.32
C LEU A 103 -7.32 14.17 -19.19
N GLU A 104 -8.64 14.10 -19.36
CA GLU A 104 -9.29 13.15 -20.28
C GLU A 104 -8.84 13.39 -21.73
N THR A 105 -8.82 14.65 -22.19
CA THR A 105 -8.34 14.99 -23.53
C THR A 105 -6.89 14.55 -23.72
N ILE A 106 -6.02 14.83 -22.74
CA ILE A 106 -4.60 14.41 -22.77
C ILE A 106 -4.47 12.89 -22.74
N SER A 107 -5.20 12.20 -21.87
CA SER A 107 -5.14 10.75 -21.72
C SER A 107 -5.61 10.02 -22.98
N ASN A 108 -6.68 10.51 -23.61
CA ASN A 108 -7.20 9.99 -24.88
C ASN A 108 -6.17 10.16 -26.00
N PHE A 109 -5.56 11.35 -26.13
CA PHE A 109 -4.51 11.58 -27.12
C PHE A 109 -3.29 10.68 -26.88
N LEU A 110 -2.91 10.52 -25.62
CA LEU A 110 -1.83 9.59 -25.24
C LEU A 110 -2.27 8.12 -25.29
N ASN A 111 -3.54 7.83 -25.61
CA ASN A 111 -4.11 6.48 -25.63
C ASN A 111 -3.79 5.68 -24.34
N VAL A 112 -4.02 6.28 -23.18
CA VAL A 112 -3.93 5.66 -21.86
C VAL A 112 -5.20 5.94 -21.07
N PRO A 113 -5.68 5.04 -20.19
CA PRO A 113 -6.78 5.33 -19.29
C PRO A 113 -6.44 6.50 -18.38
N LEU A 114 -7.40 7.41 -18.12
CA LEU A 114 -7.21 8.53 -17.20
C LEU A 114 -6.68 8.08 -15.82
N PRO A 115 -7.18 6.99 -15.19
CA PRO A 115 -6.63 6.52 -13.92
C PRO A 115 -5.12 6.22 -13.98
N TYR A 116 -4.59 5.82 -15.15
CA TYR A 116 -3.17 5.56 -15.31
C TYR A 116 -2.30 6.82 -15.15
N LEU A 117 -2.82 8.01 -15.52
CA LEU A 117 -2.15 9.30 -15.30
C LEU A 117 -2.14 9.69 -13.81
N LEU A 118 -3.14 9.22 -13.04
CA LEU A 118 -3.33 9.56 -11.64
C LEU A 118 -2.57 8.63 -10.70
N LEU A 119 -2.18 7.43 -11.16
CA LEU A 119 -1.39 6.49 -10.37
C LEU A 119 0.09 6.92 -10.34
N GLU A 120 0.68 6.87 -9.16
CA GLU A 120 2.13 6.97 -9.03
C GLU A 120 2.82 5.80 -9.75
N GLN A 121 4.03 6.01 -10.23
CA GLN A 121 4.76 4.96 -10.96
C GLN A 121 4.91 3.67 -10.14
N LYS A 122 5.12 3.78 -8.82
CA LYS A 122 5.22 2.64 -7.90
C LYS A 122 3.90 1.86 -7.75
N ASP A 123 2.75 2.50 -8.05
CA ASP A 123 1.42 1.91 -7.87
C ASP A 123 0.85 1.33 -9.18
N ARG A 124 1.49 1.63 -10.34
CA ARG A 124 1.07 1.11 -11.66
C ARG A 124 1.41 -0.36 -11.83
N LEU A 125 2.60 -0.76 -11.40
CA LEU A 125 3.07 -2.14 -11.46
C LEU A 125 4.06 -2.39 -10.34
N LYS A 126 3.74 -3.34 -9.46
CA LYS A 126 4.62 -3.81 -8.40
C LYS A 126 5.03 -5.25 -8.69
N VAL A 127 6.31 -5.46 -8.92
CA VAL A 127 6.88 -6.80 -9.12
C VAL A 127 7.67 -7.18 -7.88
N VAL A 128 7.32 -8.31 -7.28
CA VAL A 128 8.07 -8.92 -6.16
C VAL A 128 8.72 -10.20 -6.67
N LYS A 129 10.02 -10.18 -6.85
CA LYS A 129 10.76 -11.38 -7.27
C LYS A 129 10.83 -12.38 -6.12
N LYS A 130 10.84 -13.68 -6.43
CA LYS A 130 10.88 -14.75 -5.44
C LYS A 130 12.00 -14.56 -4.41
N VAL A 131 13.17 -14.14 -4.85
CA VAL A 131 14.36 -13.92 -3.99
C VAL A 131 14.23 -12.71 -3.06
N GLU A 132 13.28 -11.82 -3.31
CA GLU A 132 13.03 -10.59 -2.54
C GLU A 132 11.85 -10.73 -1.57
N ARG A 133 11.14 -11.88 -1.62
CA ARG A 133 9.99 -12.12 -0.74
C ARG A 133 10.42 -12.18 0.71
N LYS A 134 9.67 -11.50 1.54
CA LYS A 134 9.82 -11.58 3.00
C LYS A 134 9.04 -12.77 3.51
N TYR A 135 9.47 -13.33 4.62
CA TYR A 135 8.73 -14.40 5.30
C TYR A 135 8.64 -14.10 6.80
N SER A 136 7.60 -14.65 7.41
CA SER A 136 7.40 -14.67 8.85
C SER A 136 7.36 -16.13 9.31
N VAL A 137 7.81 -16.40 10.52
CA VAL A 137 7.74 -17.71 11.14
C VAL A 137 6.82 -17.59 12.36
N TYR A 138 5.84 -18.46 12.47
CA TYR A 138 4.87 -18.45 13.55
C TYR A 138 4.90 -19.75 14.36
N GLY A 139 4.79 -19.57 15.68
CA GLY A 139 4.70 -20.68 16.63
C GLY A 139 6.00 -21.44 16.83
N LYS A 140 5.97 -22.40 17.76
CA LYS A 140 7.08 -23.29 18.07
C LYS A 140 7.35 -24.31 16.96
N ASP A 141 6.37 -24.54 16.11
CA ASP A 141 6.40 -25.53 15.02
C ASP A 141 6.87 -24.93 13.69
N GLU A 142 7.39 -23.69 13.72
CA GLU A 142 8.05 -23.03 12.60
C GLU A 142 7.17 -22.92 11.33
N GLN A 143 5.85 -22.72 11.48
CA GLN A 143 5.00 -22.41 10.33
C GLN A 143 5.54 -21.20 9.58
N ARG A 144 5.90 -21.40 8.33
CA ARG A 144 6.47 -20.37 7.47
C ARG A 144 5.40 -19.74 6.60
N ILE A 145 5.29 -18.42 6.68
CA ILE A 145 4.43 -17.60 5.82
C ILE A 145 5.31 -16.72 4.94
N GLU A 146 5.27 -16.93 3.64
CA GLU A 146 5.99 -16.12 2.66
C GLU A 146 5.05 -15.07 2.07
N HIS A 147 5.43 -13.79 2.16
CA HIS A 147 4.65 -12.66 1.64
C HIS A 147 4.91 -12.51 0.14
N VAL A 148 3.95 -12.93 -0.67
CA VAL A 148 4.09 -12.99 -2.14
C VAL A 148 3.81 -11.66 -2.78
N ALA A 149 2.68 -11.03 -2.42
CA ALA A 149 2.28 -9.73 -2.95
C ALA A 149 1.34 -9.00 -1.98
N GLU A 150 1.35 -7.68 -2.06
CA GLU A 150 0.40 -6.82 -1.35
C GLU A 150 0.09 -5.60 -2.21
N GLN A 151 -1.22 -5.30 -2.35
CA GLN A 151 -1.71 -4.11 -3.04
C GLN A 151 -3.00 -3.61 -2.39
N GLY A 152 -2.98 -2.39 -1.85
CA GLY A 152 -4.12 -1.86 -1.10
C GLY A 152 -4.43 -2.72 0.14
N GLY A 153 -5.67 -3.23 0.25
CA GLY A 153 -6.09 -4.16 1.30
C GLY A 153 -5.91 -5.63 0.97
N LEU A 154 -5.51 -5.95 -0.29
CA LEU A 154 -5.33 -7.32 -0.75
C LEU A 154 -3.92 -7.80 -0.42
N ARG A 155 -3.81 -8.98 0.19
CA ARG A 155 -2.55 -9.67 0.48
C ARG A 155 -2.57 -11.07 -0.11
N LEU A 156 -1.43 -11.50 -0.61
CA LEU A 156 -1.22 -12.84 -1.11
C LEU A 156 -0.05 -13.47 -0.36
N ASN A 157 -0.31 -14.57 0.33
CA ASN A 157 0.66 -15.27 1.16
C ASN A 157 0.76 -16.73 0.72
N LEU A 158 1.97 -17.28 0.81
CA LEU A 158 2.22 -18.70 0.67
C LEU A 158 2.58 -19.27 2.03
N VAL A 159 1.82 -20.27 2.48
CA VAL A 159 1.93 -20.84 3.82
C VAL A 159 2.39 -22.28 3.73
N GLU A 160 3.50 -22.58 4.37
CA GLU A 160 3.98 -23.95 4.60
C GLU A 160 3.39 -24.45 5.92
N ILE A 161 2.65 -25.56 5.87
CA ILE A 161 1.99 -26.16 7.03
C ILE A 161 2.63 -27.52 7.27
N PRO A 162 3.45 -27.68 8.30
CA PRO A 162 4.09 -28.97 8.62
C PRO A 162 3.06 -30.07 8.86
N ALA A 163 3.44 -31.32 8.66
CA ALA A 163 2.60 -32.48 8.94
C ALA A 163 2.12 -32.47 10.40
N GLY A 164 0.83 -32.70 10.62
CA GLY A 164 0.20 -32.70 11.95
C GLY A 164 0.09 -31.31 12.62
N PHE A 165 0.37 -30.22 11.90
CA PHE A 165 0.16 -28.86 12.40
C PHE A 165 -1.30 -28.42 12.23
N PRO A 166 -1.87 -27.59 13.15
CA PRO A 166 -1.31 -27.18 14.43
C PRO A 166 -1.43 -28.27 15.49
N LYS A 167 -0.49 -28.31 16.42
CA LYS A 167 -0.60 -29.25 17.56
C LYS A 167 -1.65 -28.83 18.57
N GLU A 168 -1.89 -27.52 18.68
CA GLU A 168 -2.92 -26.97 19.57
C GLU A 168 -4.17 -26.66 18.74
N ASN A 169 -5.32 -27.07 19.23
CA ASN A 169 -6.59 -26.84 18.57
C ASN A 169 -7.16 -25.45 18.95
N THR A 170 -6.43 -24.41 18.60
CA THR A 170 -6.83 -23.02 18.88
C THR A 170 -7.26 -22.36 17.58
N PRO A 171 -8.56 -22.20 17.30
CA PRO A 171 -9.04 -21.48 16.12
C PRO A 171 -8.64 -20.02 16.17
N ASN A 172 -8.36 -19.46 15.01
CA ASN A 172 -8.08 -18.03 14.83
C ASN A 172 -9.35 -17.32 14.31
N ALA A 173 -9.47 -16.02 14.61
CA ALA A 173 -10.50 -15.16 14.04
C ALA A 173 -9.95 -13.74 13.87
N HIS A 174 -10.22 -13.11 12.73
CA HIS A 174 -9.82 -11.74 12.44
C HIS A 174 -10.75 -11.10 11.41
N GLU A 175 -10.65 -9.80 11.23
CA GLU A 175 -11.46 -9.11 10.22
C GLU A 175 -10.97 -9.46 8.81
N GLY A 176 -11.92 -9.52 7.87
CA GLY A 176 -11.69 -9.68 6.44
C GLY A 176 -12.23 -10.97 5.86
N GLU A 177 -11.93 -11.14 4.59
CA GLU A 177 -12.30 -12.32 3.80
C GLU A 177 -11.05 -13.01 3.30
N GLU A 178 -11.10 -14.32 3.18
CA GLU A 178 -10.00 -15.12 2.71
C GLU A 178 -10.44 -16.10 1.63
N CYS A 179 -9.60 -16.26 0.61
CA CYS A 179 -9.69 -17.30 -0.39
C CYS A 179 -8.40 -18.10 -0.40
N HIS A 180 -8.53 -19.41 -0.50
CA HIS A 180 -7.46 -20.37 -0.34
C HIS A 180 -7.38 -21.30 -1.54
N LEU A 181 -6.15 -21.69 -1.92
CA LEU A 181 -5.89 -22.72 -2.91
C LEU A 181 -4.83 -23.68 -2.35
N VAL A 182 -5.15 -24.96 -2.29
CA VAL A 182 -4.21 -26.00 -1.88
C VAL A 182 -3.27 -26.28 -3.04
N LEU A 183 -2.00 -25.91 -2.89
CA LEU A 183 -0.98 -26.14 -3.92
C LEU A 183 -0.31 -27.53 -3.74
N ARG A 184 -0.34 -28.08 -2.55
CA ARG A 184 0.19 -29.41 -2.23
C ARG A 184 -0.32 -29.86 -0.88
N GLY A 185 -0.63 -31.17 -0.76
CA GLY A 185 -0.95 -31.82 0.51
C GLY A 185 -2.45 -32.04 0.72
N LYS A 186 -2.79 -32.47 1.93
CA LYS A 186 -4.15 -32.77 2.36
C LYS A 186 -4.44 -32.08 3.66
N LEU A 187 -5.50 -31.27 3.66
CA LEU A 187 -5.85 -30.40 4.78
C LEU A 187 -7.25 -30.70 5.27
N GLU A 188 -7.46 -30.63 6.57
CA GLU A 188 -8.76 -30.45 7.19
C GLU A 188 -8.97 -28.98 7.48
N VAL A 189 -10.06 -28.41 7.00
CA VAL A 189 -10.44 -27.03 7.22
C VAL A 189 -11.70 -26.98 8.07
N GLN A 190 -11.69 -26.15 9.10
CA GLN A 190 -12.82 -25.93 9.98
C GLN A 190 -13.14 -24.45 10.07
N HIS A 191 -14.41 -24.09 9.93
CA HIS A 191 -14.93 -22.74 10.04
C HIS A 191 -16.22 -22.78 10.87
N GLY A 192 -16.14 -22.34 12.12
CA GLY A 192 -17.20 -22.58 13.10
C GLY A 192 -17.44 -24.08 13.31
N GLU A 193 -18.65 -24.54 13.00
CA GLU A 193 -19.05 -25.93 13.09
C GLU A 193 -18.85 -26.71 11.78
N ASP A 194 -18.57 -26.02 10.67
CA ASP A 194 -18.39 -26.65 9.36
C ASP A 194 -16.98 -27.22 9.23
N ILE A 195 -16.88 -28.48 8.79
CA ILE A 195 -15.60 -29.15 8.55
C ILE A 195 -15.60 -29.75 7.15
N ALA A 196 -14.48 -29.56 6.45
CA ALA A 196 -14.23 -30.16 5.14
C ALA A 196 -12.80 -30.68 5.04
N ILE A 197 -12.60 -31.67 4.18
CA ILE A 197 -11.29 -32.16 3.76
C ILE A 197 -11.04 -31.62 2.36
N VAL A 198 -9.87 -31.01 2.15
CA VAL A 198 -9.42 -30.45 0.87
C VAL A 198 -8.05 -31.01 0.52
N GLU A 199 -7.82 -31.20 -0.77
CA GLU A 199 -6.59 -31.79 -1.32
C GLU A 199 -5.99 -30.87 -2.39
N GLU A 200 -4.84 -31.24 -2.91
CA GLU A 200 -4.14 -30.49 -3.96
C GLU A 200 -5.07 -30.14 -5.13
N GLY A 201 -5.14 -28.86 -5.48
CA GLY A 201 -6.00 -28.30 -6.50
C GLY A 201 -7.34 -27.80 -6.01
N ASP A 202 -7.78 -28.19 -4.80
CA ASP A 202 -9.01 -27.68 -4.20
C ASP A 202 -8.86 -26.25 -3.70
N SER A 203 -9.98 -25.52 -3.69
CA SER A 203 -10.07 -24.17 -3.17
C SER A 203 -11.24 -24.03 -2.20
N PHE A 204 -11.09 -23.14 -1.24
CA PHE A 204 -12.14 -22.78 -0.29
C PHE A 204 -12.05 -21.32 0.10
N SER A 205 -13.11 -20.76 0.63
CA SER A 205 -13.16 -19.37 1.09
C SER A 205 -14.06 -19.23 2.30
N TRP A 206 -13.79 -18.22 3.11
CA TRP A 206 -14.59 -17.88 4.28
C TRP A 206 -14.49 -16.41 4.67
N ASN A 207 -15.39 -16.01 5.55
CA ASN A 207 -15.28 -14.78 6.28
C ASN A 207 -14.46 -15.03 7.54
N ALA A 208 -13.30 -14.39 7.65
CA ALA A 208 -12.34 -14.65 8.71
C ALA A 208 -12.80 -14.19 10.12
N CYS A 209 -13.94 -13.47 10.22
CA CYS A 209 -14.55 -13.12 11.52
C CYS A 209 -15.05 -14.34 12.30
N VAL A 210 -15.35 -15.46 11.61
CA VAL A 210 -15.75 -16.68 12.26
C VAL A 210 -14.51 -17.47 12.66
N PRO A 211 -14.45 -18.03 13.88
CA PRO A 211 -13.33 -18.87 14.29
C PRO A 211 -13.04 -20.00 13.31
N HIS A 212 -11.82 -20.07 12.81
CA HIS A 212 -11.40 -21.01 11.78
C HIS A 212 -10.02 -21.59 12.08
N ILE A 213 -9.75 -22.76 11.52
CA ILE A 213 -8.47 -23.45 11.65
C ILE A 213 -8.23 -24.35 10.43
N VAL A 214 -6.97 -24.43 10.01
CA VAL A 214 -6.51 -25.33 8.94
C VAL A 214 -5.53 -26.31 9.55
N ARG A 215 -5.79 -27.60 9.40
CA ARG A 215 -4.95 -28.69 9.91
C ARG A 215 -4.34 -29.47 8.76
N ASN A 216 -3.06 -29.70 8.81
CA ASN A 216 -2.43 -30.62 7.88
C ASN A 216 -2.61 -32.05 8.40
N ILE A 217 -3.46 -32.82 7.72
CA ILE A 217 -3.75 -34.24 8.02
C ILE A 217 -2.96 -35.19 7.12
N GLY A 218 -2.08 -34.66 6.26
CA GLY A 218 -1.14 -35.44 5.45
C GLY A 218 0.16 -35.75 6.19
N GLU A 219 1.00 -36.53 5.54
CA GLU A 219 2.29 -36.99 6.09
C GLU A 219 3.45 -36.02 5.76
N GLU A 220 3.26 -35.16 4.76
CA GLU A 220 4.26 -34.18 4.31
C GLU A 220 3.80 -32.74 4.60
N THR A 221 4.74 -31.80 4.51
CA THR A 221 4.42 -30.37 4.58
C THR A 221 3.48 -29.97 3.46
N ALA A 222 2.31 -29.47 3.81
CA ALA A 222 1.36 -28.91 2.86
C ALA A 222 1.73 -27.47 2.47
N LEU A 223 1.27 -27.06 1.30
CA LEU A 223 1.51 -25.73 0.75
C LEU A 223 0.16 -25.09 0.39
N LEU A 224 -0.16 -23.98 1.05
CA LEU A 224 -1.42 -23.27 0.90
C LEU A 224 -1.19 -21.86 0.40
N LEU A 225 -1.84 -21.46 -0.69
CA LEU A 225 -1.89 -20.08 -1.13
C LEU A 225 -3.10 -19.41 -0.51
N ILE A 226 -2.90 -18.30 0.18
CA ILE A 226 -3.94 -17.53 0.85
C ILE A 226 -3.98 -16.13 0.24
N SER A 227 -5.14 -15.75 -0.29
CA SER A 227 -5.48 -14.38 -0.61
C SER A 227 -6.39 -13.84 0.48
N SER A 228 -5.98 -12.79 1.17
CA SER A 228 -6.79 -12.14 2.20
C SER A 228 -7.04 -10.68 1.85
N HIS A 229 -8.25 -10.21 2.14
CA HIS A 229 -8.65 -8.82 2.03
C HIS A 229 -9.18 -8.33 3.37
N ALA A 230 -8.49 -7.37 3.96
CA ALA A 230 -8.99 -6.63 5.11
C ALA A 230 -9.29 -5.20 4.65
N GLU A 231 -10.52 -4.76 4.76
CA GLU A 231 -10.84 -3.34 4.56
C GLU A 231 -10.04 -2.51 5.56
N ASN A 232 -9.05 -1.79 5.05
CA ASN A 232 -8.42 -0.72 5.81
C ASN A 232 -9.44 0.41 5.96
N ARG A 233 -10.42 0.23 6.85
CA ARG A 233 -11.28 1.33 7.28
C ARG A 233 -10.41 2.32 8.05
N LYS A 234 -9.66 3.16 7.35
CA LYS A 234 -9.33 4.48 7.88
C LYS A 234 -10.68 5.16 8.06
N ARG A 235 -11.20 5.10 9.28
CA ARG A 235 -12.32 5.96 9.67
C ARG A 235 -11.87 7.39 9.40
N VAL A 236 -12.36 7.95 8.30
CA VAL A 236 -12.34 9.40 8.09
C VAL A 236 -13.43 9.93 9.01
N TYR A 237 -13.04 10.43 10.15
CA TYR A 237 -13.84 11.30 11.00
C TYR A 237 -13.23 12.70 10.94
#